data_be7533729c98289dcc3f2934d43982a5
#
_entry.id   be7533729c98289dcc3f2934d43982a5
#
_cell.length_a   1.000
_cell.length_b   1.000
_cell.length_c   1.000
_cell.angle_alpha   90.00
_cell.angle_beta   90.00
_cell.angle_gamma   90.00
#
_symmetry.space_group_name_H-M   'P 1'
#
loop_
_entity.id
_entity.type
_entity.pdbx_description
1 polymer ?
#
loop_
_entity_poly.entity_id
_entity_poly.type
_entity_poly.pdbx_seq_one_letter_code
_entity_poly.pdbx_strand_id
1 'polypeptide(L)'
;SYDNSFVVARPLITHEVYIHYLIEAYLTTDLGRALSVARRYSNAPYFSGVLENLLFHCVTDYPTESETKLALKLIRHFDEQNIEAIIANCARKIDMKYWDRLFSSAGQSSAEMFDNCLSRHDLKTATELLIIVQTTSSDFDLKGPLLRLYTASKLDQQFHICKQLCQYIMSIDATGETLKKFREFI
;
A
#
# COMPACT_ATOMS: atom_id res chain seq x y z
N SER A 1 -42.60 30.90 32.49
CA SER A 1 -42.51 29.44 32.40
C SER A 1 -41.12 29.10 31.84
N TYR A 2 -40.27 28.51 32.69
CA TYR A 2 -38.96 28.00 32.28
C TYR A 2 -39.16 26.62 31.66
N ASP A 3 -38.84 26.51 30.36
CA ASP A 3 -38.90 25.27 29.65
C ASP A 3 -37.63 24.45 30.04
N ASN A 4 -37.82 23.45 30.90
CA ASN A 4 -36.78 22.52 31.34
C ASN A 4 -36.65 21.41 30.32
N SER A 5 -36.06 21.71 29.14
CA SER A 5 -35.65 20.69 28.19
C SER A 5 -34.32 20.07 28.65
N PHE A 6 -34.41 18.86 29.23
CA PHE A 6 -33.22 18.07 29.56
C PHE A 6 -32.68 17.44 28.28
N VAL A 7 -31.47 17.84 27.84
CA VAL A 7 -30.73 17.14 26.81
C VAL A 7 -30.05 15.93 27.48
N VAL A 8 -30.62 14.74 27.25
CA VAL A 8 -29.96 13.49 27.66
C VAL A 8 -28.87 13.17 26.65
N ALA A 9 -27.62 13.60 26.94
CA ALA A 9 -26.47 13.13 26.21
C ALA A 9 -26.22 11.65 26.59
N ARG A 10 -26.58 10.71 25.72
CA ARG A 10 -26.09 9.33 25.83
C ARG A 10 -24.66 9.28 25.31
N PRO A 11 -23.67 8.87 26.14
CA PRO A 11 -22.33 8.62 25.61
C PRO A 11 -22.46 7.48 24.58
N LEU A 12 -22.11 7.76 23.34
CA LEU A 12 -21.94 6.74 22.32
C LEU A 12 -20.63 6.03 22.65
N ILE A 13 -20.71 4.89 23.31
CA ILE A 13 -19.56 4.00 23.47
C ILE A 13 -19.39 3.30 22.12
N THR A 14 -18.52 3.84 21.27
CA THR A 14 -18.11 3.17 20.06
C THR A 14 -17.03 2.16 20.45
N HIS A 15 -17.37 0.89 20.40
CA HIS A 15 -16.36 -0.16 20.40
C HIS A 15 -15.77 -0.22 19.00
N GLU A 16 -14.46 0.00 18.90
CA GLU A 16 -13.72 -0.26 17.65
C GLU A 16 -13.83 -1.76 17.36
N VAL A 17 -14.59 -2.10 16.32
CA VAL A 17 -14.64 -3.48 15.84
C VAL A 17 -13.44 -3.68 14.92
N TYR A 18 -12.45 -4.38 15.40
CA TYR A 18 -11.27 -4.77 14.61
C TYR A 18 -11.67 -5.88 13.63
N ILE A 19 -12.26 -5.47 12.50
CA ILE A 19 -12.83 -6.38 11.50
C ILE A 19 -11.76 -7.31 10.93
N HIS A 20 -10.53 -6.85 10.80
CA HIS A 20 -9.42 -7.70 10.34
C HIS A 20 -9.20 -8.91 11.24
N TYR A 21 -9.32 -8.79 12.58
CA TYR A 21 -9.23 -9.95 13.48
C TYR A 21 -10.39 -10.94 13.31
N LEU A 22 -11.60 -10.44 12.97
CA LEU A 22 -12.72 -11.32 12.68
C LEU A 22 -12.51 -12.12 11.39
N ILE A 23 -11.89 -11.49 10.39
CA ILE A 23 -11.54 -12.15 9.13
C ILE A 23 -10.43 -13.16 9.37
N GLU A 24 -9.38 -12.73 10.08
CA GLU A 24 -8.19 -13.52 10.41
C GLU A 24 -8.54 -14.80 11.17
N ALA A 25 -9.48 -14.74 12.13
CA ALA A 25 -9.94 -15.89 12.91
C ALA A 25 -10.45 -17.07 12.06
N TYR A 26 -10.92 -16.80 10.84
CA TYR A 26 -11.40 -17.83 9.91
C TYR A 26 -10.46 -18.06 8.74
N LEU A 27 -9.42 -17.24 8.56
CA LEU A 27 -8.60 -17.21 7.35
C LEU A 27 -7.97 -18.58 7.01
N THR A 28 -7.48 -19.28 8.03
CA THR A 28 -6.81 -20.58 7.89
C THR A 28 -7.75 -21.76 8.01
N THR A 29 -8.85 -21.63 8.74
CA THR A 29 -9.76 -22.73 9.07
C THR A 29 -10.95 -22.83 8.12
N ASP A 30 -11.49 -21.69 7.69
CA ASP A 30 -12.66 -21.60 6.80
C ASP A 30 -12.61 -20.32 5.98
N LEU A 31 -11.90 -20.37 4.84
CA LEU A 31 -11.76 -19.24 3.94
C LEU A 31 -13.14 -18.72 3.42
N GLY A 32 -14.13 -19.61 3.25
CA GLY A 32 -15.49 -19.24 2.84
C GLY A 32 -16.16 -18.35 3.88
N ARG A 33 -15.95 -18.68 5.15
CA ARG A 33 -16.47 -17.87 6.26
C ARG A 33 -15.72 -16.56 6.41
N ALA A 34 -14.39 -16.55 6.24
CA ALA A 34 -13.59 -15.31 6.18
C ALA A 34 -14.08 -14.36 5.09
N LEU A 35 -14.33 -14.88 3.87
CA LEU A 35 -14.92 -14.12 2.76
C LEU A 35 -16.32 -13.60 3.08
N SER A 36 -17.16 -14.40 3.75
CA SER A 36 -18.51 -13.98 4.16
C SER A 36 -18.48 -12.85 5.18
N VAL A 37 -17.53 -12.89 6.13
CA VAL A 37 -17.33 -11.81 7.09
C VAL A 37 -16.87 -10.56 6.36
N ALA A 38 -15.82 -10.65 5.53
CA ALA A 38 -15.28 -9.52 4.78
C ALA A 38 -16.35 -8.85 3.90
N ARG A 39 -17.21 -9.64 3.23
CA ARG A 39 -18.29 -9.14 2.37
C ARG A 39 -19.29 -8.26 3.09
N ARG A 40 -19.57 -8.51 4.39
CA ARG A 40 -20.49 -7.68 5.18
C ARG A 40 -19.98 -6.25 5.34
N TYR A 41 -18.67 -6.05 5.27
CA TYR A 41 -18.02 -4.76 5.51
C TYR A 41 -17.41 -4.17 4.24
N SER A 42 -17.50 -4.86 3.08
CA SER A 42 -16.85 -4.45 1.84
C SER A 42 -17.29 -3.08 1.31
N ASN A 43 -18.50 -2.63 1.64
CA ASN A 43 -19.01 -1.31 1.27
C ASN A 43 -18.63 -0.19 2.26
N ALA A 44 -17.93 -0.52 3.35
CA ALA A 44 -17.51 0.50 4.31
C ALA A 44 -16.33 1.32 3.77
N PRO A 45 -16.34 2.66 3.93
CA PRO A 45 -15.28 3.51 3.37
C PRO A 45 -13.89 3.23 3.94
N TYR A 46 -13.80 2.56 5.09
CA TYR A 46 -12.56 2.15 5.73
C TYR A 46 -12.13 0.71 5.40
N PHE A 47 -12.83 0.01 4.49
CA PHE A 47 -12.58 -1.41 4.23
C PHE A 47 -11.19 -1.69 3.64
N SER A 48 -10.67 -0.79 2.81
CA SER A 48 -9.29 -0.90 2.31
C SER A 48 -8.27 -0.92 3.47
N GLY A 49 -8.48 -0.10 4.50
CA GLY A 49 -7.65 -0.13 5.72
C GLY A 49 -7.77 -1.43 6.51
N VAL A 50 -8.97 -2.07 6.50
CA VAL A 50 -9.16 -3.41 7.10
C VAL A 50 -8.32 -4.46 6.37
N LEU A 51 -8.32 -4.44 5.04
CA LEU A 51 -7.52 -5.37 4.21
C LEU A 51 -6.02 -5.16 4.41
N GLU A 52 -5.60 -3.91 4.53
CA GLU A 52 -4.20 -3.54 4.80
C GLU A 52 -3.76 -4.04 6.19
N ASN A 53 -4.58 -3.85 7.22
CA ASN A 53 -4.29 -4.35 8.57
C ASN A 53 -4.28 -5.88 8.63
N LEU A 54 -5.19 -6.56 7.91
CA LEU A 54 -5.17 -8.01 7.79
C LEU A 54 -3.84 -8.50 7.19
N LEU A 55 -3.39 -7.87 6.10
CA LEU A 55 -2.12 -8.22 5.48
C LEU A 55 -0.94 -7.96 6.42
N PHE A 56 -0.94 -6.82 7.11
CA PHE A 56 0.08 -6.47 8.10
C PHE A 56 0.22 -7.58 9.16
N HIS A 57 -0.88 -8.00 9.81
CA HIS A 57 -0.86 -9.05 10.81
C HIS A 57 -0.42 -10.39 10.24
N CYS A 58 -0.92 -10.77 9.06
CA CYS A 58 -0.52 -12.03 8.42
C CYS A 58 0.97 -12.09 8.08
N VAL A 59 1.59 -10.95 7.79
CA VAL A 59 3.03 -10.88 7.49
C VAL A 59 3.88 -10.87 8.76
N THR A 60 3.44 -10.14 9.81
CA THR A 60 4.27 -9.90 10.99
C THR A 60 4.12 -10.96 12.09
N ASP A 61 2.90 -11.44 12.32
CA ASP A 61 2.57 -12.24 13.50
C ASP A 61 2.66 -13.75 13.24
N TYR A 62 2.59 -14.15 11.96
CA TYR A 62 2.72 -15.56 11.58
C TYR A 62 4.12 -15.90 11.07
N PRO A 63 4.64 -17.10 11.41
CA PRO A 63 5.99 -17.51 11.01
C PRO A 63 6.08 -17.96 9.55
N THR A 64 4.94 -18.31 8.91
CA THR A 64 4.90 -18.89 7.57
C THR A 64 4.30 -17.94 6.53
N GLU A 65 4.53 -18.26 5.25
CA GLU A 65 3.91 -17.51 4.13
C GLU A 65 2.44 -17.89 3.86
N SER A 66 1.97 -18.98 4.48
CA SER A 66 0.63 -19.54 4.21
C SER A 66 -0.46 -18.53 4.48
N GLU A 67 -0.41 -17.88 5.63
CA GLU A 67 -1.37 -16.90 6.09
C GLU A 67 -1.32 -15.64 5.23
N THR A 68 -0.11 -15.20 4.87
CA THR A 68 0.11 -14.07 3.95
C THR A 68 -0.50 -14.35 2.57
N LYS A 69 -0.30 -15.56 2.03
CA LYS A 69 -0.88 -15.97 0.73
C LYS A 69 -2.41 -16.02 0.78
N LEU A 70 -2.98 -16.50 1.89
CA LEU A 70 -4.44 -16.51 2.09
C LEU A 70 -5.00 -15.11 2.21
N ALA A 71 -4.34 -14.22 2.96
CA ALA A 71 -4.73 -12.82 3.05
C ALA A 71 -4.70 -12.14 1.68
N LEU A 72 -3.63 -12.31 0.90
CA LEU A 72 -3.51 -11.76 -0.45
C LEU A 72 -4.58 -12.33 -1.40
N LYS A 73 -4.92 -13.63 -1.28
CA LYS A 73 -6.02 -14.22 -2.04
C LYS A 73 -7.37 -13.58 -1.70
N LEU A 74 -7.63 -13.34 -0.42
CA LEU A 74 -8.84 -12.66 0.03
C LEU A 74 -8.87 -11.21 -0.46
N ILE A 75 -7.76 -10.48 -0.36
CA ILE A 75 -7.64 -9.09 -0.81
C ILE A 75 -7.93 -8.99 -2.31
N ARG A 76 -7.32 -9.84 -3.14
CA ARG A 76 -7.59 -9.89 -4.59
C ARG A 76 -9.06 -10.12 -4.92
N HIS A 77 -9.77 -10.89 -4.10
CA HIS A 77 -11.21 -11.13 -4.31
C HIS A 77 -12.05 -9.86 -4.16
N PHE A 78 -11.65 -8.93 -3.28
CA PHE A 78 -12.41 -7.71 -3.00
C PHE A 78 -11.87 -6.47 -3.71
N ASP A 79 -10.56 -6.40 -3.92
CA ASP A 79 -9.89 -5.18 -4.42
C ASP A 79 -8.64 -5.54 -5.24
N GLU A 80 -8.85 -6.27 -6.33
CA GLU A 80 -7.76 -6.69 -7.22
C GLU A 80 -7.05 -5.49 -7.86
N GLN A 81 -7.78 -4.42 -8.16
CA GLN A 81 -7.23 -3.24 -8.83
C GLN A 81 -6.26 -2.45 -7.95
N ASN A 82 -6.44 -2.49 -6.63
CA ASN A 82 -5.61 -1.74 -5.67
C ASN A 82 -4.66 -2.66 -4.88
N ILE A 83 -4.46 -3.90 -5.30
CA ILE A 83 -3.64 -4.87 -4.57
C ILE A 83 -2.21 -4.36 -4.36
N GLU A 84 -1.60 -3.75 -5.39
CA GLU A 84 -0.25 -3.21 -5.27
C GLU A 84 -0.18 -2.02 -4.31
N ALA A 85 -1.22 -1.19 -4.25
CA ALA A 85 -1.30 -0.10 -3.28
C ALA A 85 -1.39 -0.63 -1.85
N ILE A 86 -2.18 -1.68 -1.61
CA ILE A 86 -2.30 -2.33 -0.29
C ILE A 86 -0.95 -2.96 0.11
N ILE A 87 -0.26 -3.62 -0.83
CA ILE A 87 1.06 -4.22 -0.58
C ILE A 87 2.10 -3.14 -0.30
N ALA A 88 2.15 -2.06 -1.08
CA ALA A 88 3.08 -0.95 -0.89
C ALA A 88 2.87 -0.27 0.47
N ASN A 89 1.62 0.01 0.85
CA ASN A 89 1.27 0.56 2.14
C ASN A 89 1.67 -0.37 3.30
N CYS A 90 1.44 -1.68 3.16
CA CYS A 90 1.87 -2.68 4.13
C CYS A 90 3.39 -2.70 4.26
N ALA A 91 4.13 -2.74 3.13
CA ALA A 91 5.59 -2.76 3.12
C ALA A 91 6.21 -1.56 3.83
N ARG A 92 5.60 -0.39 3.74
CA ARG A 92 6.07 0.84 4.44
C ARG A 92 5.85 0.83 5.95
N LYS A 93 4.98 -0.03 6.45
CA LYS A 93 4.63 -0.13 7.87
C LYS A 93 5.35 -1.27 8.60
N ILE A 94 5.80 -2.28 7.87
CA ILE A 94 6.52 -3.42 8.42
C ILE A 94 8.04 -3.21 8.37
N ASP A 95 8.75 -3.96 9.22
CA ASP A 95 10.20 -4.01 9.18
C ASP A 95 10.68 -4.67 7.86
N MET A 96 11.78 -4.18 7.30
CA MET A 96 12.37 -4.67 6.04
C MET A 96 12.64 -6.18 6.05
N LYS A 97 12.92 -6.78 7.21
CA LYS A 97 13.10 -8.24 7.35
C LYS A 97 11.89 -9.06 6.89
N TYR A 98 10.71 -8.46 6.81
CA TYR A 98 9.49 -9.11 6.35
C TYR A 98 9.19 -8.91 4.85
N TRP A 99 9.96 -8.05 4.16
CA TRP A 99 9.70 -7.73 2.76
C TRP A 99 9.83 -8.94 1.84
N ASP A 100 10.85 -9.79 2.06
CA ASP A 100 11.03 -11.01 1.26
C ASP A 100 9.79 -11.90 1.35
N ARG A 101 9.24 -12.07 2.56
CA ARG A 101 8.02 -12.84 2.78
C ARG A 101 6.81 -12.20 2.07
N LEU A 102 6.66 -10.89 2.18
CA LEU A 102 5.54 -10.17 1.58
C LEU A 102 5.56 -10.31 0.04
N PHE A 103 6.68 -9.99 -0.58
CA PHE A 103 6.80 -10.01 -2.04
C PHE A 103 6.83 -11.44 -2.61
N SER A 104 7.48 -12.39 -1.93
CA SER A 104 7.43 -13.82 -2.27
C SER A 104 6.00 -14.36 -2.22
N SER A 105 5.24 -14.02 -1.17
CA SER A 105 3.83 -14.41 -1.05
C SER A 105 2.94 -13.78 -2.11
N ALA A 106 3.26 -12.56 -2.54
CA ALA A 106 2.53 -11.86 -3.61
C ALA A 106 2.81 -12.47 -4.99
N GLY A 107 3.94 -13.18 -5.14
CA GLY A 107 4.39 -13.77 -6.41
C GLY A 107 4.90 -12.74 -7.42
N GLN A 108 5.23 -11.54 -6.98
CA GLN A 108 5.76 -10.43 -7.79
C GLN A 108 6.80 -9.66 -6.98
N SER A 109 7.85 -9.23 -7.64
CA SER A 109 8.84 -8.33 -7.05
C SER A 109 8.31 -6.90 -6.96
N SER A 110 8.92 -6.09 -6.08
CA SER A 110 8.59 -4.67 -5.99
C SER A 110 8.83 -3.92 -7.31
N ALA A 111 9.84 -4.33 -8.10
CA ALA A 111 10.13 -3.75 -9.40
C ALA A 111 9.05 -4.08 -10.44
N GLU A 112 8.56 -5.33 -10.49
CA GLU A 112 7.44 -5.71 -11.37
C GLU A 112 6.16 -4.98 -10.99
N MET A 113 5.87 -4.83 -9.70
CA MET A 113 4.72 -4.05 -9.22
C MET A 113 4.84 -2.58 -9.61
N PHE A 114 6.04 -1.99 -9.51
CA PHE A 114 6.32 -0.64 -9.98
C PHE A 114 6.00 -0.46 -11.46
N ASP A 115 6.47 -1.37 -12.32
CA ASP A 115 6.22 -1.34 -13.75
C ASP A 115 4.72 -1.50 -14.08
N ASN A 116 4.01 -2.35 -13.35
CA ASN A 116 2.56 -2.52 -13.49
C ASN A 116 1.80 -1.24 -13.12
N CYS A 117 2.14 -0.62 -11.98
CA CYS A 117 1.52 0.63 -11.55
C CYS A 117 1.79 1.77 -12.54
N LEU A 118 3.03 1.87 -13.04
CA LEU A 118 3.41 2.88 -14.02
C LEU A 118 2.62 2.71 -15.33
N SER A 119 2.45 1.48 -15.81
CA SER A 119 1.70 1.17 -17.04
C SER A 119 0.21 1.50 -16.92
N ARG A 120 -0.36 1.44 -15.72
CA ARG A 120 -1.76 1.78 -15.43
C ARG A 120 -1.98 3.24 -15.00
N HIS A 121 -0.91 4.06 -15.03
CA HIS A 121 -0.94 5.44 -14.57
C HIS A 121 -1.29 5.60 -13.07
N ASP A 122 -1.08 4.56 -12.24
CA ASP A 122 -1.13 4.69 -10.78
C ASP A 122 0.22 5.23 -10.26
N LEU A 123 0.43 6.52 -10.53
CA LEU A 123 1.71 7.19 -10.26
C LEU A 123 1.99 7.34 -8.76
N LYS A 124 0.93 7.38 -7.95
CA LYS A 124 1.07 7.44 -6.48
C LYS A 124 1.68 6.15 -5.96
N THR A 125 1.09 5.00 -6.27
CA THR A 125 1.59 3.69 -5.84
C THR A 125 2.97 3.41 -6.46
N ALA A 126 3.19 3.78 -7.72
CA ALA A 126 4.52 3.66 -8.36
C ALA A 126 5.59 4.46 -7.59
N THR A 127 5.27 5.67 -7.12
CA THR A 127 6.21 6.47 -6.30
C THR A 127 6.56 5.77 -4.99
N GLU A 128 5.58 5.17 -4.33
CA GLU A 128 5.78 4.42 -3.08
C GLU A 128 6.63 3.16 -3.30
N LEU A 129 6.36 2.42 -4.37
CA LEU A 129 7.11 1.22 -4.75
C LEU A 129 8.56 1.54 -5.17
N LEU A 130 8.80 2.68 -5.82
CA LEU A 130 10.15 3.08 -6.20
C LEU A 130 11.10 3.18 -5.00
N ILE A 131 10.61 3.72 -3.88
CA ILE A 131 11.39 3.80 -2.63
C ILE A 131 11.72 2.39 -2.11
N ILE A 132 10.75 1.47 -2.19
CA ILE A 132 10.94 0.08 -1.76
C ILE A 132 11.96 -0.63 -2.66
N VAL A 133 11.83 -0.48 -3.99
CA VAL A 133 12.77 -1.06 -4.97
C VAL A 133 14.20 -0.61 -4.70
N GLN A 134 14.40 0.68 -4.46
CA GLN A 134 15.73 1.22 -4.14
C GLN A 134 16.33 0.59 -2.89
N THR A 135 15.50 0.35 -1.88
CA THR A 135 15.98 -0.18 -0.60
C THR A 135 16.31 -1.68 -0.70
N THR A 136 15.62 -2.42 -1.57
CA THR A 136 15.83 -3.86 -1.76
C THR A 136 16.98 -4.21 -2.69
N SER A 137 17.38 -3.31 -3.58
CA SER A 137 18.36 -3.59 -4.64
C SER A 137 19.49 -2.57 -4.60
N SER A 138 20.63 -2.96 -4.00
CA SER A 138 21.83 -2.11 -3.92
C SER A 138 22.41 -1.71 -5.29
N ASP A 139 22.20 -2.53 -6.31
CA ASP A 139 22.72 -2.34 -7.68
C ASP A 139 21.66 -1.86 -8.68
N PHE A 140 20.48 -1.47 -8.19
CA PHE A 140 19.40 -1.03 -9.07
C PHE A 140 19.70 0.35 -9.66
N ASP A 141 19.79 0.41 -11.00
CA ASP A 141 19.91 1.70 -11.69
C ASP A 141 18.58 2.47 -11.61
N LEU A 142 18.49 3.35 -10.62
CA LEU A 142 17.32 4.20 -10.38
C LEU A 142 17.05 5.20 -11.49
N LYS A 143 18.02 5.53 -12.34
CA LYS A 143 17.89 6.61 -13.32
C LYS A 143 16.76 6.35 -14.32
N GLY A 144 16.71 5.13 -14.86
CA GLY A 144 15.66 4.75 -15.80
C GLY A 144 14.25 4.82 -15.20
N PRO A 145 13.96 4.12 -14.11
CA PRO A 145 12.66 4.16 -13.41
C PRO A 145 12.24 5.55 -12.95
N LEU A 146 13.16 6.33 -12.38
CA LEU A 146 12.90 7.71 -11.99
C LEU A 146 12.49 8.58 -13.17
N LEU A 147 13.21 8.48 -14.30
CA LEU A 147 12.91 9.25 -15.50
C LEU A 147 11.55 8.86 -16.07
N ARG A 148 11.24 7.57 -16.13
CA ARG A 148 9.93 7.07 -16.60
C ARG A 148 8.78 7.60 -15.73
N LEU A 149 8.93 7.52 -14.40
CA LEU A 149 7.92 8.01 -13.46
C LEU A 149 7.77 9.53 -13.54
N TYR A 150 8.87 10.28 -13.65
CA TYR A 150 8.84 11.73 -13.81
C TYR A 150 8.13 12.13 -15.11
N THR A 151 8.47 11.48 -16.23
CA THR A 151 7.86 11.74 -17.53
C THR A 151 6.36 11.45 -17.51
N ALA A 152 5.95 10.32 -16.97
CA ALA A 152 4.55 9.96 -16.79
C ALA A 152 3.80 11.00 -15.91
N SER A 153 4.42 11.38 -14.77
CA SER A 153 3.84 12.38 -13.87
C SER A 153 3.67 13.75 -14.51
N LYS A 154 4.59 14.13 -15.39
CA LYS A 154 4.52 15.38 -16.15
C LYS A 154 3.40 15.33 -17.20
N LEU A 155 3.29 14.23 -17.93
CA LEU A 155 2.23 14.02 -18.93
C LEU A 155 0.84 14.04 -18.29
N ASP A 156 0.69 13.42 -17.14
CA ASP A 156 -0.56 13.37 -16.39
C ASP A 156 -0.81 14.63 -15.53
N GLN A 157 0.04 15.66 -15.66
CA GLN A 157 -0.05 16.91 -14.91
C GLN A 157 -0.01 16.73 -13.37
N GLN A 158 0.59 15.65 -12.89
CA GLN A 158 0.77 15.36 -11.47
C GLN A 158 2.01 16.08 -10.92
N PHE A 159 2.00 17.42 -10.95
CA PHE A 159 3.16 18.26 -10.61
C PHE A 159 3.65 18.08 -9.16
N HIS A 160 2.76 17.67 -8.26
CA HIS A 160 3.16 17.36 -6.87
C HIS A 160 4.11 16.15 -6.81
N ILE A 161 3.86 15.10 -7.63
CA ILE A 161 4.76 13.93 -7.75
C ILE A 161 6.08 14.35 -8.39
N CYS A 162 6.04 15.15 -9.45
CA CYS A 162 7.27 15.70 -10.06
C CYS A 162 8.13 16.43 -9.02
N LYS A 163 7.50 17.25 -8.16
CA LYS A 163 8.21 17.96 -7.08
C LYS A 163 8.82 16.99 -6.07
N GLN A 164 8.07 15.98 -5.65
CA GLN A 164 8.56 14.95 -4.71
C GLN A 164 9.76 14.18 -5.31
N LEU A 165 9.68 13.81 -6.59
CA LEU A 165 10.78 13.12 -7.28
C LEU A 165 12.03 14.01 -7.39
N CYS A 166 11.87 15.29 -7.71
CA CYS A 166 13.00 16.23 -7.72
C CYS A 166 13.64 16.35 -6.33
N GLN A 167 12.84 16.47 -5.28
CA GLN A 167 13.35 16.52 -3.90
C GLN A 167 14.09 15.22 -3.53
N TYR A 168 13.55 14.09 -3.92
CA TYR A 168 14.17 12.78 -3.72
C TYR A 168 15.51 12.66 -4.45
N ILE A 169 15.58 13.06 -5.73
CA ILE A 169 16.83 13.06 -6.51
C ILE A 169 17.88 13.94 -5.83
N MET A 170 17.48 15.13 -5.35
CA MET A 170 18.40 16.04 -4.65
C MET A 170 18.90 15.46 -3.32
N SER A 171 18.13 14.61 -2.66
CA SER A 171 18.56 13.95 -1.43
C SER A 171 19.57 12.83 -1.66
N ILE A 172 19.54 12.17 -2.84
CA ILE A 172 20.47 11.10 -3.20
C ILE A 172 21.73 11.64 -3.83
N ASP A 173 21.61 12.67 -4.68
CA ASP A 173 22.70 13.28 -5.43
C ASP A 173 22.82 14.76 -5.08
N ALA A 174 23.58 15.03 -4.01
CA ALA A 174 23.87 16.39 -3.57
C ALA A 174 24.67 17.21 -4.60
N THR A 175 25.31 16.55 -5.59
CA THR A 175 26.08 17.22 -6.66
C THR A 175 25.17 17.83 -7.73
N GLY A 176 23.93 17.35 -7.82
CA GLY A 176 22.95 17.79 -8.81
C GLY A 176 23.24 17.35 -10.25
N GLU A 177 24.22 16.48 -10.47
CA GLU A 177 24.52 15.96 -11.82
C GLU A 177 23.37 15.16 -12.40
N THR A 178 22.73 14.35 -11.57
CA THR A 178 21.53 13.59 -11.95
C THR A 178 20.40 14.54 -12.35
N LEU A 179 20.22 15.63 -11.61
CA LEU A 179 19.21 16.64 -11.90
C LEU A 179 19.49 17.42 -13.19
N LYS A 180 20.77 17.67 -13.50
CA LYS A 180 21.17 18.29 -14.78
C LYS A 180 20.84 17.39 -15.97
N LYS A 181 21.12 16.09 -15.85
CA LYS A 181 20.75 15.10 -16.89
C LYS A 181 19.22 15.01 -17.07
N PHE A 182 18.45 15.08 -15.98
CA PHE A 182 16.98 15.15 -16.06
C PHE A 182 16.51 16.41 -16.79
N ARG A 183 17.21 17.56 -16.67
CA ARG A 183 16.89 18.80 -17.39
C ARG A 183 17.08 18.69 -18.89
N GLU A 184 18.00 17.86 -19.36
CA GLU A 184 18.25 17.65 -20.80
C GLU A 184 17.14 16.80 -21.46
N PHE A 185 16.34 16.08 -20.66
CA PHE A 185 15.19 15.28 -21.10
C PHE A 185 13.83 15.99 -20.90
N ILE A 186 13.81 17.22 -20.37
CA ILE A 186 12.62 18.06 -20.15
C ILE A 186 12.46 19.08 -21.26
#